data_76824e2aea6ad0374ee746366c83db58
#
_entry.id   76824e2aea6ad0374ee746366c83db58
#
_cell.length_a   1.000
_cell.length_b   1.000
_cell.length_c   1.000
_cell.angle_alpha   90.00
_cell.angle_beta   90.00
_cell.angle_gamma   90.00
#
_symmetry.space_group_name_H-M   'P 1'
#
loop_
_entity.id
_entity.type
_entity.pdbx_description
1 polymer ?
#
loop_
_entity_poly.entity_id
_entity_poly.type
_entity_poly.pdbx_seq_one_letter_code
_entity_poly.pdbx_strand_id
1 'polypeptide(L)'
;MTTGIFYVKVKNDLKKAFRDFFPHMSSNYISMAKLFDPETVYPVLAVEKVTVFTKDGDEVDSARFLVPTENSNFIWIQSELFMFYGVERPTSGEKIKG
;
A
#
# COMPACT_ATOMS: atom_id res chain seq x y z
N MET A 1 -8.10 -8.47 -16.84
CA MET A 1 -8.43 -8.43 -15.40
C MET A 1 -7.23 -8.92 -14.60
N THR A 2 -6.81 -8.15 -13.62
CA THR A 2 -5.64 -8.51 -12.80
C THR A 2 -6.09 -9.22 -11.53
N THR A 3 -5.50 -10.39 -11.27
CA THR A 3 -5.78 -11.15 -10.05
C THR A 3 -4.57 -11.07 -9.15
N GLY A 4 -4.78 -10.64 -7.91
CA GLY A 4 -3.71 -10.55 -6.94
C GLY A 4 -3.59 -11.79 -6.08
N ILE A 5 -2.47 -11.88 -5.35
CA ILE A 5 -2.25 -12.91 -4.33
C ILE A 5 -3.23 -12.68 -3.18
N PHE A 6 -3.43 -11.44 -2.83
CA PHE A 6 -4.42 -10.97 -1.88
C PHE A 6 -4.75 -9.50 -2.22
N TYR A 7 -5.65 -8.89 -1.46
CA TYR A 7 -6.18 -7.56 -1.77
C TYR A 7 -6.04 -6.64 -0.56
N VAL A 8 -5.77 -5.38 -0.84
CA VAL A 8 -5.53 -4.36 0.19
C VAL A 8 -6.27 -3.07 -0.15
N LYS A 9 -6.46 -2.25 0.87
CA LYS A 9 -6.93 -0.86 0.73
C LYS A 9 -5.94 0.05 1.42
N VAL A 10 -5.82 1.27 0.94
CA VAL A 10 -4.98 2.29 1.57
C VAL A 10 -5.56 2.63 2.93
N LYS A 11 -4.71 2.83 3.94
CA LYS A 11 -5.15 3.25 5.27
C LYS A 11 -5.92 4.56 5.22
N ASN A 12 -6.94 4.67 6.04
CA ASN A 12 -7.81 5.85 6.06
C ASN A 12 -7.05 7.13 6.38
N ASP A 13 -6.05 7.05 7.24
CA ASP A 13 -5.23 8.21 7.57
C ASP A 13 -3.81 8.00 7.04
N LEU A 14 -3.66 8.21 5.74
CA LEU A 14 -2.38 8.04 5.06
C LEU A 14 -1.33 9.03 5.57
N LYS A 15 -1.74 10.26 5.89
CA LYS A 15 -0.84 11.27 6.44
C LYS A 15 -0.24 10.82 7.77
N LYS A 16 -1.06 10.26 8.64
CA LYS A 16 -0.61 9.73 9.91
C LYS A 16 0.33 8.54 9.71
N ALA A 17 0.00 7.65 8.78
CA ALA A 17 0.86 6.50 8.46
C ALA A 17 2.24 6.96 8.00
N PHE A 18 2.32 7.97 7.14
CA PHE A 18 3.61 8.53 6.73
C PHE A 18 4.37 9.13 7.89
N ARG A 19 3.70 9.89 8.74
CA ARG A 19 4.34 10.50 9.89
C ARG A 19 4.89 9.46 10.88
N ASP A 20 4.14 8.39 11.11
CA ASP A 20 4.50 7.37 12.10
C ASP A 20 5.56 6.41 11.59
N PHE A 21 5.48 6.00 10.31
CA PHE A 21 6.36 4.98 9.74
C PHE A 21 7.48 5.55 8.88
N PHE A 22 7.26 6.72 8.28
CA PHE A 22 8.22 7.31 7.34
C PHE A 22 8.41 8.80 7.63
N PRO A 23 8.92 9.16 8.82
CA PRO A 23 9.03 10.58 9.20
C PRO A 23 9.92 11.40 8.25
N HIS A 24 10.91 10.77 7.63
CA HIS A 24 11.79 11.44 6.66
C HIS A 24 11.12 11.65 5.30
N MET A 25 10.02 10.97 5.07
CA MET A 25 9.30 11.00 3.80
C MET A 25 7.91 11.60 3.93
N SER A 26 7.61 12.22 5.07
CA SER A 26 6.26 12.73 5.35
C SER A 26 5.80 13.78 4.34
N SER A 27 6.72 14.52 3.73
CA SER A 27 6.38 15.49 2.69
C SER A 27 5.92 14.84 1.39
N ASN A 28 6.19 13.55 1.22
CA ASN A 28 5.84 12.83 0.00
C ASN A 28 4.44 12.24 0.03
N TYR A 29 3.72 12.34 1.17
CA TYR A 29 2.42 11.70 1.29
C TYR A 29 1.41 12.24 0.27
N ILE A 30 1.51 13.51 -0.08
CA ILE A 30 0.59 14.12 -1.06
C ILE A 30 0.75 13.46 -2.43
N SER A 31 2.00 13.26 -2.86
CA SER A 31 2.29 12.60 -4.12
C SER A 31 1.81 11.14 -4.11
N MET A 32 2.05 10.43 -3.00
CA MET A 32 1.63 9.05 -2.87
C MET A 32 0.11 8.93 -2.78
N ALA A 33 -0.54 9.85 -2.06
CA ALA A 33 -2.00 9.85 -1.92
C ALA A 33 -2.71 10.02 -3.27
N LYS A 34 -2.08 10.69 -4.23
CA LYS A 34 -2.65 10.86 -5.57
C LYS A 34 -2.60 9.58 -6.41
N LEU A 35 -1.77 8.61 -6.03
CA LEU A 35 -1.62 7.35 -6.75
C LEU A 35 -2.68 6.34 -6.36
N PHE A 36 -3.36 6.54 -5.25
CA PHE A 36 -4.31 5.58 -4.70
C PHE A 36 -5.60 6.26 -4.29
N ASP A 37 -6.71 5.55 -4.53
CA ASP A 37 -8.04 5.97 -4.09
C ASP A 37 -8.38 5.19 -2.82
N PRO A 38 -8.68 5.84 -1.69
CA PRO A 38 -9.00 5.14 -0.44
C PRO A 38 -10.26 4.25 -0.52
N GLU A 39 -11.10 4.47 -1.52
CA GLU A 39 -12.31 3.66 -1.73
C GLU A 39 -12.06 2.43 -2.60
N THR A 40 -10.88 2.32 -3.20
CA THR A 40 -10.54 1.26 -4.16
C THR A 40 -9.80 0.12 -3.49
N VAL A 41 -10.13 -1.11 -3.85
CA VAL A 41 -9.40 -2.31 -3.45
C VAL A 41 -8.32 -2.58 -4.50
N TYR A 42 -7.10 -2.80 -4.05
CA TYR A 42 -5.96 -3.03 -4.94
C TYR A 42 -5.46 -4.47 -4.81
N PRO A 43 -5.21 -5.15 -5.94
CA PRO A 43 -4.57 -6.47 -5.89
C PRO A 43 -3.08 -6.33 -5.56
N VAL A 44 -2.56 -7.22 -4.74
CA VAL A 44 -1.12 -7.33 -4.49
C VAL A 44 -0.60 -8.41 -5.43
N LEU A 45 0.28 -8.02 -6.35
CA LEU A 45 0.77 -8.92 -7.39
C LEU A 45 2.02 -9.67 -6.97
N ALA A 46 2.81 -9.09 -6.09
CA ALA A 46 4.03 -9.69 -5.56
C ALA A 46 4.35 -9.07 -4.22
N VAL A 47 5.12 -9.79 -3.41
CA VAL A 47 5.56 -9.35 -2.09
C VAL A 47 7.07 -9.49 -2.02
N GLU A 48 7.75 -8.47 -1.50
CA GLU A 48 9.18 -8.47 -1.30
C GLU A 48 9.47 -8.19 0.17
N LYS A 49 10.29 -9.03 0.80
CA LYS A 49 10.73 -8.79 2.16
C LYS A 49 11.80 -7.71 2.16
N VAL A 50 11.68 -6.75 3.07
CA VAL A 50 12.67 -5.68 3.23
C VAL A 50 12.96 -5.48 4.71
N THR A 51 14.13 -4.90 4.98
CA THR A 51 14.50 -4.47 6.32
C THR A 51 14.40 -2.96 6.36
N VAL A 52 13.69 -2.44 7.35
CA VAL A 52 13.56 -1.00 7.55
C VAL A 52 14.14 -0.63 8.92
N PHE A 53 14.53 0.62 9.05
CA PHE A 53 15.06 1.14 10.31
C PHE A 53 14.01 2.05 10.93
N THR A 54 13.75 1.83 12.22
CA THR A 54 12.88 2.72 12.99
C THR A 54 13.60 4.03 13.26
N LYS A 55 12.87 5.02 13.74
CA LYS A 55 13.48 6.30 14.14
C LYS A 55 14.47 6.15 15.29
N ASP A 56 14.38 5.05 16.05
CA ASP A 56 15.32 4.74 17.13
C ASP A 56 16.55 3.96 16.63
N GLY A 57 16.61 3.68 15.33
CA GLY A 57 17.73 2.97 14.72
C GLY A 57 17.62 1.46 14.75
N ASP A 58 16.52 0.90 15.23
CA ASP A 58 16.32 -0.55 15.27
C ASP A 58 15.96 -1.08 13.90
N GLU A 59 16.47 -2.26 13.57
CA GLU A 59 16.09 -2.97 12.36
C GLU A 59 14.78 -3.74 12.59
N VAL A 60 13.83 -3.60 11.67
CA VAL A 60 12.60 -4.39 11.70
C VAL A 60 12.34 -4.95 10.31
N ASP A 61 11.83 -6.17 10.28
CA ASP A 61 11.41 -6.78 9.02
C ASP A 61 10.08 -6.17 8.59
N SER A 62 10.00 -5.88 7.31
CA SER A 62 8.79 -5.33 6.69
C SER A 62 8.62 -5.94 5.32
N ALA A 63 7.66 -5.44 4.57
CA ALA A 63 7.40 -5.92 3.22
C ALA A 63 7.03 -4.75 2.31
N ARG A 64 7.33 -4.91 1.03
CA ARG A 64 6.80 -4.06 -0.03
C ARG A 64 5.86 -4.89 -0.88
N PHE A 65 4.78 -4.26 -1.31
CA PHE A 65 3.80 -4.86 -2.19
C PHE A 65 3.91 -4.25 -3.58
N LEU A 66 3.82 -5.08 -4.60
CA LEU A 66 3.69 -4.61 -5.97
C LEU A 66 2.20 -4.45 -6.25
N VAL A 67 1.76 -3.21 -6.45
CA VAL A 67 0.34 -2.89 -6.66
C VAL A 67 0.17 -1.96 -7.86
N PRO A 68 -0.97 -2.05 -8.57
CA PRO A 68 -1.29 -1.08 -9.62
C PRO A 68 -1.77 0.23 -9.01
N THR A 69 -1.35 1.34 -9.60
CA THR A 69 -1.79 2.67 -9.19
C THR A 69 -3.00 3.12 -10.00
N GLU A 70 -3.64 4.22 -9.59
CA GLU A 70 -4.74 4.82 -10.36
C GLU A 70 -4.28 5.30 -11.74
N ASN A 71 -2.97 5.52 -11.93
CA ASN A 71 -2.41 5.90 -13.22
C ASN A 71 -2.09 4.71 -14.12
N SER A 72 -2.52 3.51 -13.76
CA SER A 72 -2.28 2.27 -14.48
C SER A 72 -0.82 1.84 -14.54
N ASN A 73 -0.01 2.34 -13.65
CA ASN A 73 1.37 1.91 -13.44
C ASN A 73 1.42 0.91 -12.29
N PHE A 74 2.54 0.18 -12.19
CA PHE A 74 2.78 -0.75 -11.09
C PHE A 74 3.95 -0.22 -10.29
N ILE A 75 3.80 -0.16 -8.97
CA ILE A 75 4.88 0.29 -8.10
C ILE A 75 5.04 -0.65 -6.92
N TRP A 76 6.28 -0.71 -6.41
CA TRP A 76 6.58 -1.32 -5.13
C TRP A 76 6.37 -0.28 -4.03
N ILE A 77 5.58 -0.61 -3.03
CA ILE A 77 5.26 0.32 -1.96
C ILE A 77 5.20 -0.40 -0.63
N GLN A 78 5.54 0.31 0.44
CA GLN A 78 5.61 -0.25 1.78
C GLN A 78 4.25 -0.74 2.25
N SER A 79 4.23 -1.93 2.84
CA SER A 79 3.01 -2.57 3.31
C SER A 79 2.29 -1.78 4.41
N GLU A 80 3.03 -0.97 5.16
CA GLU A 80 2.48 -0.19 6.27
C GLU A 80 1.46 0.85 5.83
N LEU A 81 1.42 1.18 4.54
CA LEU A 81 0.45 2.14 4.01
C LEU A 81 -0.91 1.50 3.70
N PHE A 82 -1.02 0.19 3.81
CA PHE A 82 -2.21 -0.55 3.43
C PHE A 82 -2.84 -1.30 4.59
N MET A 83 -4.14 -1.53 4.45
CA MET A 83 -4.89 -2.45 5.30
C MET A 83 -5.21 -3.69 4.47
N PHE A 84 -5.08 -4.87 5.09
CA PHE A 84 -5.47 -6.12 4.45
C PHE A 84 -6.99 -6.10 4.23
N TYR A 85 -7.42 -6.46 3.02
CA TYR A 85 -8.84 -6.54 2.68
C TYR A 85 -9.32 -7.99 2.64
N GLY A 86 -8.64 -8.85 1.90
CA GLY A 86 -9.01 -10.26 1.82
C GLY A 86 -8.15 -11.02 0.82
N VAL A 87 -8.25 -12.35 0.84
CA VAL A 87 -7.50 -13.19 -0.10
C VAL A 87 -8.25 -13.39 -1.41
N GLU A 88 -9.57 -13.26 -1.40
CA GLU A 88 -10.37 -13.43 -2.59
C GLU A 88 -10.72 -12.09 -3.21
N ARG A 89 -10.82 -12.08 -4.55
CA ARG A 89 -11.26 -10.89 -5.27
C ARG A 89 -12.67 -10.51 -4.83
N PRO A 90 -12.92 -9.25 -4.45
CA PRO A 90 -14.26 -8.79 -4.13
C PRO A 90 -15.21 -9.00 -5.32
N THR A 91 -16.43 -9.45 -5.04
CA THR A 91 -17.38 -9.85 -6.08
C THR A 91 -18.43 -8.82 -6.40
N SER A 92 -18.74 -7.91 -5.47
CA SER A 92 -19.78 -6.92 -5.70
C SER A 92 -19.64 -5.73 -4.78
N GLY A 93 -20.08 -4.57 -5.24
CA GLY A 93 -20.14 -3.37 -4.43
C GLY A 93 -18.82 -2.68 -4.16
N GLU A 94 -17.72 -3.29 -4.50
CA GLU A 94 -16.40 -2.74 -4.25
C GLU A 94 -15.76 -2.25 -5.54
N LYS A 95 -15.11 -1.10 -5.46
CA LYS A 95 -14.30 -0.59 -6.55
C LYS A 95 -12.96 -1.29 -6.53
N ILE A 96 -12.58 -1.94 -7.61
CA ILE A 96 -11.37 -2.76 -7.68
C ILE A 96 -10.49 -2.24 -8.80
N LYS A 97 -9.20 -2.05 -8.51
CA LYS A 97 -8.22 -1.66 -9.51
C LYS A 97 -7.75 -2.90 -10.29
N GLY A 98 -7.66 -2.75 -11.56
CA GLY A 98 -7.23 -3.80 -12.47
C GLY A 98 -8.37 -4.53 -13.08
#